data_a9c0a70b0d373c83c7b12324951bcea0
#
_entry.id   a9c0a70b0d373c83c7b12324951bcea0
#
_cell.length_a   1.000
_cell.length_b   1.000
_cell.length_c   1.000
_cell.angle_alpha   90.00
_cell.angle_beta   90.00
_cell.angle_gamma   90.00
#
_symmetry.space_group_name_H-M   'P 1'
#
loop_
_entity.id
_entity.type
_entity.pdbx_description
1 polymer ?
#
loop_
_entity_poly.entity_id
_entity_poly.type
_entity_poly.pdbx_seq_one_letter_code
_entity_poly.pdbx_strand_id
1 'polypeptide(L)'
;MKKTENILASSVDTDALVSPDTIIDAQSGSLVDLKSSEPIRPFKVKFDDAELIDLRQRILATRWPKRETVNDATQGVQLTTIQKLAKYWANDYDWRKVEAKLNSYPNFVTKIDGLDIHFIHVRSKHANALPIIITHGWPGSVIEQLKIVEPLTDPTAHGGIIEEAFHVVIPSLPGFGFSEQPSEGGWEPNRIARAWITLMKRLGYNRYVAQGGDWGDAVTELMGVMAPSELQAIHTNLPATVPDEILGALWTHQPAPATLSPDEKKAWDQIDFFFKKGLAYAQQMGSRPQTLYGIEDSPIGLAAWILDHDARSYELIARTFDDKKEGLSKDDILDNITLYWLTKTAISSARLYWENKVVFFKQLGVKIPVAVSAFPDEIYQAPKSWAEKAYPKLIHYNRLEVGGHFAAWEQHRLFTKEMRAAFRSIR
;
A
#
# COMPACT_ATOMS: atom_id res chain seq x y z
N MET A 1 -5.24 -52.26 -21.63
CA MET A 1 -5.39 -53.05 -20.39
C MET A 1 -4.57 -52.34 -19.34
N LYS A 2 -5.20 -51.48 -18.58
CA LYS A 2 -5.70 -51.62 -17.19
C LYS A 2 -4.61 -52.02 -16.19
N LYS A 3 -4.27 -51.06 -15.33
CA LYS A 3 -4.50 -51.22 -13.89
C LYS A 3 -4.51 -49.88 -13.17
N THR A 4 -5.65 -49.62 -12.59
CA THR A 4 -5.93 -48.62 -11.57
C THR A 4 -5.38 -49.15 -10.25
N GLU A 5 -4.58 -48.40 -9.52
CA GLU A 5 -4.32 -48.69 -8.11
C GLU A 5 -4.82 -47.55 -7.25
N ASN A 6 -5.82 -47.89 -6.44
CA ASN A 6 -6.32 -47.13 -5.31
C ASN A 6 -5.23 -46.98 -4.24
N ILE A 7 -4.92 -45.77 -3.83
CA ILE A 7 -4.19 -45.53 -2.59
C ILE A 7 -5.20 -45.12 -1.54
N LEU A 8 -5.34 -45.95 -0.54
CA LEU A 8 -6.15 -45.85 0.65
C LEU A 8 -5.79 -44.59 1.45
N ALA A 9 -6.80 -43.85 1.80
CA ALA A 9 -6.74 -42.82 2.83
C ALA A 9 -6.43 -43.44 4.19
N SER A 10 -5.27 -43.18 4.75
CA SER A 10 -5.00 -43.43 6.15
C SER A 10 -5.65 -42.33 6.99
N SER A 11 -6.60 -42.75 7.84
CA SER A 11 -7.19 -41.92 8.89
C SER A 11 -6.09 -41.44 9.83
N VAL A 12 -5.88 -40.10 9.86
CA VAL A 12 -5.08 -39.46 10.91
C VAL A 12 -5.97 -39.34 12.14
N ASP A 13 -5.50 -39.89 13.24
CA ASP A 13 -6.13 -39.84 14.56
C ASP A 13 -6.19 -38.39 15.04
N THR A 14 -7.40 -37.85 15.18
CA THR A 14 -7.65 -36.42 15.48
C THR A 14 -7.75 -36.13 16.98
N ASP A 15 -7.30 -37.00 17.87
CA ASP A 15 -7.39 -36.84 19.32
C ASP A 15 -6.09 -36.36 20.01
N ALA A 16 -5.20 -35.67 19.30
CA ALA A 16 -4.16 -34.89 19.97
C ALA A 16 -4.76 -33.54 20.39
N LEU A 17 -4.89 -33.35 21.71
CA LEU A 17 -5.34 -32.11 22.35
C LEU A 17 -4.53 -30.90 21.82
N VAL A 18 -5.07 -30.22 20.83
CA VAL A 18 -4.55 -28.96 20.34
C VAL A 18 -4.90 -27.90 21.37
N SER A 19 -3.89 -27.27 21.97
CA SER A 19 -4.08 -26.12 22.88
C SER A 19 -4.85 -25.03 22.15
N PRO A 20 -5.76 -24.28 22.83
CA PRO A 20 -6.51 -23.17 22.23
C PRO A 20 -5.63 -22.02 21.69
N ASP A 21 -4.33 -22.08 21.95
CA ASP A 21 -3.34 -21.08 21.52
C ASP A 21 -2.54 -21.49 20.25
N THR A 22 -2.93 -22.57 19.57
CA THR A 22 -2.22 -23.10 18.40
C THR A 22 -3.13 -23.12 17.17
N ILE A 23 -2.68 -22.58 16.04
CA ILE A 23 -3.38 -22.62 14.76
C ILE A 23 -2.58 -23.51 13.80
N ILE A 24 -3.28 -24.38 13.06
CA ILE A 24 -2.66 -25.17 11.97
C ILE A 24 -2.63 -24.30 10.72
N ASP A 25 -1.45 -24.03 10.20
CA ASP A 25 -1.29 -23.41 8.89
C ASP A 25 -1.81 -24.38 7.80
N ALA A 26 -2.88 -23.98 7.13
CA ALA A 26 -3.58 -24.80 6.14
C ALA A 26 -2.74 -25.13 4.89
N GLN A 27 -1.58 -24.50 4.70
CA GLN A 27 -0.70 -24.74 3.56
C GLN A 27 0.56 -25.56 3.92
N SER A 28 1.07 -25.43 5.14
CA SER A 28 2.30 -26.14 5.56
C SER A 28 2.04 -27.26 6.55
N GLY A 29 0.86 -27.37 7.15
CA GLY A 29 0.52 -28.35 8.19
C GLY A 29 1.30 -28.17 9.50
N SER A 30 2.04 -27.07 9.67
CA SER A 30 2.82 -26.80 10.87
C SER A 30 1.99 -26.07 11.95
N LEU A 31 2.18 -26.47 13.19
CA LEU A 31 1.59 -25.83 14.37
C LEU A 31 2.30 -24.50 14.63
N VAL A 32 1.56 -23.39 14.58
CA VAL A 32 2.08 -22.04 14.94
C VAL A 32 1.74 -21.78 16.40
N ASP A 33 2.76 -21.67 17.25
CA ASP A 33 2.61 -21.32 18.66
C ASP A 33 2.34 -19.81 18.80
N LEU A 34 1.13 -19.46 19.24
CA LEU A 34 0.70 -18.07 19.50
C LEU A 34 1.30 -17.47 20.78
N LYS A 35 2.07 -18.24 21.56
CA LYS A 35 2.64 -17.81 22.85
C LYS A 35 4.02 -17.18 22.78
N SER A 36 4.71 -17.18 21.63
CA SER A 36 5.96 -16.45 21.49
C SER A 36 5.70 -14.94 21.38
N SER A 37 5.54 -14.26 22.50
CA SER A 37 5.46 -12.81 22.54
C SER A 37 6.83 -12.20 22.23
N GLU A 38 7.19 -12.14 20.95
CA GLU A 38 8.35 -11.38 20.51
C GLU A 38 8.20 -9.92 20.96
N PRO A 39 9.23 -9.31 21.55
CA PRO A 39 9.11 -7.99 22.15
C PRO A 39 8.89 -6.91 21.07
N ILE A 40 8.10 -5.91 21.44
CA ILE A 40 8.02 -4.65 20.69
C ILE A 40 9.18 -3.77 21.16
N ARG A 41 10.10 -3.45 20.24
CA ARG A 41 11.31 -2.68 20.52
C ARG A 41 11.18 -1.27 19.93
N PRO A 42 11.60 -0.20 20.65
CA PRO A 42 11.71 1.13 20.05
C PRO A 42 12.64 1.11 18.84
N PHE A 43 12.29 1.86 17.82
CA PHE A 43 13.09 2.04 16.62
C PHE A 43 13.38 3.54 16.40
N LYS A 44 14.55 3.85 15.87
CA LYS A 44 14.94 5.22 15.54
C LYS A 44 15.50 5.24 14.13
N VAL A 45 14.94 6.10 13.29
CA VAL A 45 15.44 6.35 11.95
C VAL A 45 16.76 7.13 12.04
N LYS A 46 17.80 6.58 11.45
CA LYS A 46 19.12 7.22 11.39
C LYS A 46 19.90 6.70 10.19
N PHE A 47 20.39 7.61 9.37
CA PHE A 47 21.35 7.32 8.30
C PHE A 47 22.61 8.17 8.50
N ASP A 48 23.77 7.62 8.15
CA ASP A 48 25.01 8.34 8.26
C ASP A 48 25.16 9.40 7.15
N ASP A 49 25.91 10.47 7.43
CA ASP A 49 26.14 11.55 6.45
C ASP A 49 26.85 11.02 5.19
N ALA A 50 27.68 9.97 5.34
CA ALA A 50 28.33 9.31 4.22
C ALA A 50 27.36 8.76 3.18
N GLU A 51 26.20 8.20 3.61
CA GLU A 51 25.17 7.68 2.70
C GLU A 51 24.47 8.82 1.93
N LEU A 52 24.25 9.96 2.59
CA LEU A 52 23.66 11.15 1.94
C LEU A 52 24.66 11.82 0.96
N ILE A 53 25.95 11.78 1.29
CA ILE A 53 27.02 12.27 0.40
C ILE A 53 27.10 11.35 -0.83
N ASP A 54 27.12 10.02 -0.65
CA ASP A 54 27.13 9.04 -1.75
C ASP A 54 25.91 9.23 -2.69
N LEU A 55 24.73 9.36 -2.11
CA LEU A 55 23.50 9.66 -2.87
C LEU A 55 23.68 10.90 -3.75
N ARG A 56 24.15 12.01 -3.19
CA ARG A 56 24.38 13.25 -3.94
C ARG A 56 25.41 13.06 -5.06
N GLN A 57 26.51 12.36 -4.78
CA GLN A 57 27.54 12.09 -5.78
C GLN A 57 27.00 11.24 -6.94
N ARG A 58 26.20 10.23 -6.66
CA ARG A 58 25.55 9.38 -7.69
C ARG A 58 24.56 10.17 -8.55
N ILE A 59 23.77 11.07 -7.95
CA ILE A 59 22.87 11.96 -8.71
C ILE A 59 23.69 12.83 -9.68
N LEU A 60 24.76 13.45 -9.19
CA LEU A 60 25.64 14.31 -10.00
C LEU A 60 26.40 13.56 -11.11
N ALA A 61 26.68 12.27 -10.89
CA ALA A 61 27.36 11.39 -11.84
C ALA A 61 26.42 10.75 -12.88
N THR A 62 25.12 11.10 -12.88
CA THR A 62 24.13 10.52 -13.77
C THR A 62 24.49 10.67 -15.24
N ARG A 63 24.45 9.56 -15.97
CA ARG A 63 24.62 9.51 -17.42
C ARG A 63 23.26 9.71 -18.09
N TRP A 64 23.00 10.90 -18.56
CA TRP A 64 21.72 11.27 -19.16
C TRP A 64 21.51 10.64 -20.54
N PRO A 65 20.34 10.06 -20.82
CA PRO A 65 19.96 9.63 -22.17
C PRO A 65 19.65 10.86 -23.05
N LYS A 66 19.43 10.63 -24.33
CA LYS A 66 18.76 11.62 -25.18
C LYS A 66 17.31 11.76 -24.74
N ARG A 67 16.70 12.92 -25.03
CA ARG A 67 15.29 13.15 -24.73
C ARG A 67 14.40 12.17 -25.49
N GLU A 68 13.19 11.97 -24.97
CA GLU A 68 12.09 11.28 -25.65
C GLU A 68 11.83 11.85 -27.05
N THR A 69 11.29 11.02 -27.94
CA THR A 69 11.01 11.39 -29.33
C THR A 69 9.60 11.93 -29.57
N VAL A 70 8.80 12.02 -28.49
CA VAL A 70 7.45 12.58 -28.44
C VAL A 70 7.43 13.85 -27.59
N ASN A 71 6.36 14.64 -27.68
CA ASN A 71 6.24 15.89 -26.92
C ASN A 71 5.36 15.73 -25.66
N ASP A 72 5.03 14.50 -25.28
CA ASP A 72 4.19 14.17 -24.14
C ASP A 72 4.85 13.05 -23.30
N ALA A 73 4.13 12.50 -22.31
CA ALA A 73 4.61 11.45 -21.42
C ALA A 73 4.29 10.02 -21.93
N THR A 74 3.91 9.81 -23.17
CA THR A 74 3.55 8.48 -23.70
C THR A 74 4.71 7.51 -23.81
N GLN A 75 5.97 8.01 -23.72
CA GLN A 75 7.19 7.20 -23.60
C GLN A 75 7.71 7.08 -22.15
N GLY A 76 6.90 7.46 -21.15
CA GLY A 76 7.28 7.42 -19.74
C GLY A 76 7.74 8.78 -19.20
N VAL A 77 8.54 8.75 -18.13
CA VAL A 77 9.02 9.95 -17.43
C VAL A 77 9.92 10.82 -18.35
N GLN A 78 9.49 12.06 -18.56
CA GLN A 78 10.18 12.98 -19.48
C GLN A 78 11.54 13.43 -18.92
N LEU A 79 12.55 13.51 -19.79
CA LEU A 79 13.91 13.92 -19.42
C LEU A 79 13.94 15.27 -18.70
N THR A 80 13.13 16.23 -19.14
CA THR A 80 13.09 17.56 -18.53
C THR A 80 12.62 17.51 -17.08
N THR A 81 11.61 16.69 -16.79
CA THR A 81 11.06 16.52 -15.43
C THR A 81 12.10 15.88 -14.52
N ILE A 82 12.70 14.76 -14.95
CA ILE A 82 13.68 14.05 -14.11
C ILE A 82 14.97 14.87 -13.89
N GLN A 83 15.36 15.71 -14.83
CA GLN A 83 16.49 16.63 -14.65
C GLN A 83 16.18 17.75 -13.65
N LYS A 84 14.96 18.30 -13.62
CA LYS A 84 14.52 19.26 -12.59
C LYS A 84 14.51 18.61 -11.20
N LEU A 85 13.98 17.39 -11.11
CA LEU A 85 13.99 16.58 -9.88
C LEU A 85 15.43 16.36 -9.41
N ALA A 86 16.31 15.87 -10.27
CA ALA A 86 17.71 15.59 -9.94
C ALA A 86 18.45 16.84 -9.45
N LYS A 87 18.23 17.98 -10.11
CA LYS A 87 18.82 19.26 -9.70
C LYS A 87 18.39 19.65 -8.29
N TYR A 88 17.09 19.59 -8.01
CA TYR A 88 16.55 19.91 -6.68
C TYR A 88 17.05 18.92 -5.64
N TRP A 89 17.06 17.62 -5.95
CA TRP A 89 17.50 16.57 -5.05
C TRP A 89 18.97 16.71 -4.63
N ALA A 90 19.85 17.05 -5.61
CA ALA A 90 21.27 17.23 -5.34
C ALA A 90 21.61 18.50 -4.56
N ASN A 91 20.84 19.61 -4.72
CA ASN A 91 21.27 20.92 -4.25
C ASN A 91 20.41 21.51 -3.10
N ASP A 92 19.12 21.25 -3.12
CA ASP A 92 18.14 21.95 -2.26
C ASP A 92 17.44 21.03 -1.25
N TYR A 93 17.35 19.72 -1.56
CA TYR A 93 16.68 18.73 -0.74
C TYR A 93 17.51 18.35 0.50
N ASP A 94 16.84 18.21 1.64
CA ASP A 94 17.46 17.84 2.91
C ASP A 94 16.69 16.70 3.59
N TRP A 95 17.24 15.48 3.51
CA TRP A 95 16.71 14.28 4.17
C TRP A 95 16.51 14.46 5.69
N ARG A 96 17.35 15.26 6.35
CA ARG A 96 17.29 15.42 7.82
C ARG A 96 15.95 15.98 8.30
N LYS A 97 15.21 16.69 7.43
CA LYS A 97 13.87 17.21 7.77
C LYS A 97 12.88 16.06 7.96
N VAL A 98 12.77 15.13 7.01
CA VAL A 98 11.85 14.00 7.12
C VAL A 98 12.34 12.97 8.13
N GLU A 99 13.65 12.76 8.28
CA GLU A 99 14.23 11.93 9.35
C GLU A 99 13.79 12.44 10.72
N ALA A 100 13.87 13.76 10.96
CA ALA A 100 13.39 14.39 12.18
C ALA A 100 11.86 14.24 12.35
N LYS A 101 11.06 14.39 11.25
CA LYS A 101 9.61 14.20 11.28
C LYS A 101 9.24 12.76 11.61
N LEU A 102 9.89 11.77 11.00
CA LEU A 102 9.70 10.35 11.31
C LEU A 102 10.01 10.06 12.78
N ASN A 103 11.12 10.57 13.28
CA ASN A 103 11.54 10.41 14.68
C ASN A 103 10.69 11.23 15.69
N SER A 104 9.86 12.15 15.23
CA SER A 104 8.89 12.83 16.10
C SER A 104 7.70 11.96 16.47
N TYR A 105 7.48 10.87 15.75
CA TYR A 105 6.50 9.85 16.08
C TYR A 105 7.15 8.65 16.79
N PRO A 106 6.43 7.94 17.67
CA PRO A 106 6.90 6.69 18.23
C PRO A 106 7.00 5.61 17.12
N ASN A 107 8.22 5.15 16.85
CA ASN A 107 8.53 4.09 15.90
C ASN A 107 8.95 2.84 16.65
N PHE A 108 8.57 1.68 16.15
CA PHE A 108 8.82 0.39 16.76
C PHE A 108 9.18 -0.66 15.71
N VAL A 109 9.80 -1.75 16.19
CA VAL A 109 10.03 -2.98 15.44
C VAL A 109 9.61 -4.17 16.30
N THR A 110 8.97 -5.14 15.69
CA THR A 110 8.67 -6.44 16.33
C THR A 110 8.81 -7.56 15.31
N LYS A 111 9.26 -8.74 15.76
CA LYS A 111 9.44 -9.89 14.87
C LYS A 111 8.12 -10.63 14.69
N ILE A 112 7.66 -10.77 13.43
CA ILE A 112 6.47 -11.54 13.07
C ILE A 112 6.87 -12.55 11.97
N ASP A 113 6.57 -13.81 12.18
CA ASP A 113 6.94 -14.92 11.27
C ASP A 113 8.42 -14.91 10.88
N GLY A 114 9.30 -14.59 11.83
CA GLY A 114 10.74 -14.56 11.63
C GLY A 114 11.28 -13.26 11.03
N LEU A 115 10.44 -12.31 10.63
CA LEU A 115 10.83 -11.05 9.99
C LEU A 115 10.60 -9.86 10.93
N ASP A 116 11.57 -8.96 11.01
CA ASP A 116 11.45 -7.70 11.76
C ASP A 116 10.53 -6.73 10.99
N ILE A 117 9.37 -6.44 11.57
CA ILE A 117 8.36 -5.52 11.03
C ILE A 117 8.45 -4.18 11.74
N HIS A 118 8.76 -3.14 11.01
CA HIS A 118 8.71 -1.76 11.46
C HIS A 118 7.29 -1.22 11.41
N PHE A 119 6.93 -0.39 12.40
CA PHE A 119 5.67 0.35 12.37
C PHE A 119 5.74 1.64 13.20
N ILE A 120 4.99 2.64 12.76
CA ILE A 120 4.68 3.85 13.54
C ILE A 120 3.42 3.56 14.36
N HIS A 121 3.42 3.86 15.66
CA HIS A 121 2.25 3.68 16.51
C HIS A 121 2.00 4.93 17.35
N VAL A 122 1.00 5.71 16.98
CA VAL A 122 0.63 6.96 17.67
C VAL A 122 -0.71 6.77 18.38
N ARG A 123 -0.68 6.82 19.70
CA ARG A 123 -1.89 6.79 20.51
C ARG A 123 -2.47 8.20 20.62
N SER A 124 -3.76 8.32 20.35
CA SER A 124 -4.50 9.54 20.66
C SER A 124 -4.50 9.80 22.17
N LYS A 125 -4.53 11.08 22.55
CA LYS A 125 -4.80 11.51 23.94
C LYS A 125 -6.22 11.17 24.42
N HIS A 126 -7.13 10.88 23.49
CA HIS A 126 -8.52 10.52 23.78
C HIS A 126 -8.62 9.01 24.05
N ALA A 127 -9.03 8.63 25.27
CA ALA A 127 -9.00 7.24 25.74
C ALA A 127 -9.86 6.28 24.92
N ASN A 128 -10.98 6.76 24.36
CA ASN A 128 -11.93 5.96 23.57
C ASN A 128 -11.66 6.03 22.07
N ALA A 129 -10.46 6.47 21.65
CA ALA A 129 -10.07 6.52 20.24
C ALA A 129 -10.13 5.11 19.63
N LEU A 130 -10.69 5.01 18.40
CA LEU A 130 -10.80 3.75 17.69
C LEU A 130 -9.43 3.36 17.11
N PRO A 131 -8.88 2.18 17.43
CA PRO A 131 -7.63 1.75 16.80
C PRO A 131 -7.81 1.51 15.30
N ILE A 132 -6.86 2.00 14.51
CA ILE A 132 -6.82 1.80 13.07
C ILE A 132 -5.42 1.37 12.64
N ILE A 133 -5.34 0.35 11.79
CA ILE A 133 -4.13 0.01 11.04
C ILE A 133 -4.27 0.54 9.61
N ILE A 134 -3.24 1.26 9.14
CA ILE A 134 -3.22 1.90 7.83
C ILE A 134 -2.05 1.36 7.04
N THR A 135 -2.32 0.74 5.89
CA THR A 135 -1.32 0.07 5.08
C THR A 135 -1.10 0.81 3.76
N HIS A 136 0.16 1.17 3.50
CA HIS A 136 0.59 1.76 2.24
C HIS A 136 0.73 0.72 1.13
N GLY A 137 1.04 1.16 -0.10
CA GLY A 137 1.31 0.30 -1.24
C GLY A 137 2.66 0.56 -1.91
N TRP A 138 2.77 0.22 -3.19
CA TRP A 138 3.92 0.52 -4.04
C TRP A 138 3.52 1.58 -5.08
N PRO A 139 4.36 2.58 -5.36
CA PRO A 139 5.67 2.89 -4.83
C PRO A 139 5.65 3.76 -3.57
N GLY A 140 4.59 3.68 -2.78
CA GLY A 140 4.43 4.40 -1.52
C GLY A 140 5.23 3.79 -0.36
N SER A 141 5.10 4.41 0.80
CA SER A 141 5.69 3.98 2.06
C SER A 141 4.95 4.61 3.24
N VAL A 142 5.46 4.42 4.45
CA VAL A 142 4.93 5.14 5.63
C VAL A 142 4.98 6.68 5.48
N ILE A 143 5.83 7.20 4.57
CA ILE A 143 5.95 8.64 4.29
C ILE A 143 4.62 9.24 3.80
N GLU A 144 3.92 8.56 2.91
CA GLU A 144 2.65 9.04 2.34
C GLU A 144 1.55 9.21 3.39
N GLN A 145 1.68 8.50 4.53
CA GLN A 145 0.69 8.49 5.61
C GLN A 145 1.01 9.54 6.70
N LEU A 146 2.17 10.19 6.69
CA LEU A 146 2.58 11.07 7.80
C LEU A 146 1.67 12.28 8.00
N LYS A 147 1.07 12.79 6.90
CA LYS A 147 0.19 13.98 6.96
C LYS A 147 -1.16 13.71 7.62
N ILE A 148 -1.59 12.45 7.70
CA ILE A 148 -2.88 12.08 8.30
C ILE A 148 -2.78 11.66 9.77
N VAL A 149 -1.57 11.45 10.30
CA VAL A 149 -1.35 10.98 11.67
C VAL A 149 -1.97 11.93 12.69
N GLU A 150 -1.54 13.20 12.69
CA GLU A 150 -2.02 14.20 13.65
C GLU A 150 -3.53 14.46 13.50
N PRO A 151 -4.09 14.67 12.28
CA PRO A 151 -5.52 14.85 12.10
C PRO A 151 -6.37 13.67 12.56
N LEU A 152 -5.88 12.44 12.52
CA LEU A 152 -6.59 11.25 13.00
C LEU A 152 -6.44 11.09 14.51
N THR A 153 -5.28 11.39 15.09
CA THR A 153 -5.03 11.20 16.52
C THR A 153 -5.53 12.35 17.40
N ASP A 154 -5.59 13.57 16.86
CA ASP A 154 -6.16 14.77 17.51
C ASP A 154 -7.16 15.50 16.60
N PRO A 155 -8.34 14.91 16.35
CA PRO A 155 -9.31 15.49 15.43
C PRO A 155 -9.78 16.88 15.86
N THR A 156 -9.81 17.20 17.16
CA THR A 156 -10.28 18.49 17.68
C THR A 156 -9.41 19.67 17.23
N ALA A 157 -8.11 19.45 17.02
CA ALA A 157 -7.21 20.44 16.44
C ALA A 157 -7.35 20.57 14.91
N HIS A 158 -8.10 19.66 14.27
CA HIS A 158 -8.20 19.53 12.81
C HIS A 158 -9.67 19.49 12.31
N GLY A 159 -10.57 20.20 13.01
CA GLY A 159 -11.96 20.40 12.59
C GLY A 159 -12.87 19.17 12.75
N GLY A 160 -12.48 18.20 13.58
CA GLY A 160 -13.30 17.06 14.00
C GLY A 160 -13.72 17.14 15.47
N ILE A 161 -14.32 16.08 15.97
CA ILE A 161 -14.77 15.93 17.35
C ILE A 161 -14.00 14.81 18.06
N ILE A 162 -14.07 14.76 19.38
CA ILE A 162 -13.33 13.79 20.23
C ILE A 162 -13.64 12.35 19.82
N GLU A 163 -14.90 12.07 19.56
CA GLU A 163 -15.40 10.75 19.18
C GLU A 163 -14.82 10.25 17.85
N GLU A 164 -14.27 11.14 17.03
CA GLU A 164 -13.65 10.79 15.74
C GLU A 164 -12.15 10.45 15.84
N ALA A 165 -11.59 10.43 17.06
CA ALA A 165 -10.18 10.12 17.27
C ALA A 165 -9.83 8.66 16.97
N PHE A 166 -8.59 8.46 16.48
CA PHE A 166 -8.03 7.13 16.26
C PHE A 166 -6.70 6.94 17.01
N HIS A 167 -6.44 5.72 17.45
CA HIS A 167 -5.07 5.25 17.70
C HIS A 167 -4.54 4.71 16.37
N VAL A 168 -3.45 5.25 15.88
CA VAL A 168 -2.96 4.99 14.51
C VAL A 168 -1.77 4.05 14.53
N VAL A 169 -1.83 2.96 13.75
CA VAL A 169 -0.72 2.02 13.49
C VAL A 169 -0.43 2.02 12.00
N ILE A 170 0.81 2.35 11.61
CA ILE A 170 1.24 2.39 10.21
C ILE A 170 2.46 1.49 10.04
N PRO A 171 2.30 0.22 9.64
CA PRO A 171 3.42 -0.66 9.38
C PRO A 171 4.09 -0.35 8.04
N SER A 172 5.42 -0.55 7.96
CA SER A 172 6.11 -0.75 6.68
C SER A 172 5.85 -2.17 6.20
N LEU A 173 5.45 -2.34 4.93
CA LEU A 173 5.30 -3.66 4.32
C LEU A 173 6.61 -4.46 4.38
N PRO A 174 6.59 -5.80 4.45
CA PRO A 174 7.78 -6.64 4.36
C PRO A 174 8.61 -6.31 3.12
N GLY A 175 9.90 -6.03 3.29
CA GLY A 175 10.78 -5.62 2.20
C GLY A 175 10.65 -4.15 1.75
N PHE A 176 9.91 -3.34 2.48
CA PHE A 176 9.74 -1.90 2.25
C PHE A 176 10.26 -1.08 3.43
N GLY A 177 10.83 0.08 3.11
CA GLY A 177 11.23 1.06 4.11
C GLY A 177 12.07 0.43 5.23
N PHE A 178 11.60 0.51 6.47
CA PHE A 178 12.36 0.06 7.64
C PHE A 178 12.03 -1.38 8.09
N SER A 179 11.08 -2.06 7.44
CA SER A 179 10.89 -3.50 7.67
C SER A 179 12.00 -4.31 7.02
N GLU A 180 12.34 -5.43 7.65
CA GLU A 180 13.37 -6.34 7.14
C GLU A 180 13.00 -6.85 5.75
N GLN A 181 14.01 -7.04 4.90
CA GLN A 181 13.84 -7.63 3.58
C GLN A 181 13.76 -9.15 3.72
N PRO A 182 12.69 -9.81 3.23
CA PRO A 182 12.59 -11.26 3.27
C PRO A 182 13.77 -11.93 2.57
N SER A 183 14.42 -12.87 3.25
CA SER A 183 15.48 -13.71 2.70
C SER A 183 14.95 -14.94 1.96
N GLU A 184 13.66 -15.27 2.18
CA GLU A 184 12.95 -16.41 1.57
C GLU A 184 11.63 -15.94 0.98
N GLY A 185 11.10 -16.70 0.01
CA GLY A 185 9.80 -16.45 -0.59
C GLY A 185 8.63 -16.68 0.38
N GLY A 186 7.41 -16.29 -0.05
CA GLY A 186 6.16 -16.54 0.65
C GLY A 186 5.59 -15.35 1.42
N TRP A 187 6.18 -14.14 1.32
CA TRP A 187 5.60 -12.92 1.89
C TRP A 187 4.58 -12.28 0.92
N GLU A 188 3.57 -13.07 0.55
CA GLU A 188 2.46 -12.64 -0.29
C GLU A 188 1.35 -11.92 0.53
N PRO A 189 0.39 -11.23 -0.11
CA PRO A 189 -0.59 -10.41 0.60
C PRO A 189 -1.39 -11.12 1.70
N ASN A 190 -1.71 -12.43 1.57
CA ASN A 190 -2.40 -13.18 2.64
C ASN A 190 -1.52 -13.33 3.88
N ARG A 191 -0.21 -13.59 3.71
CA ARG A 191 0.70 -13.68 4.85
C ARG A 191 0.87 -12.33 5.52
N ILE A 192 0.94 -11.26 4.75
CA ILE A 192 0.99 -9.89 5.28
C ILE A 192 -0.28 -9.57 6.07
N ALA A 193 -1.45 -9.94 5.56
CA ALA A 193 -2.73 -9.76 6.27
C ALA A 193 -2.75 -10.49 7.63
N ARG A 194 -2.26 -11.73 7.69
CA ARG A 194 -2.09 -12.47 8.96
C ARG A 194 -1.09 -11.79 9.90
N ALA A 195 0.00 -11.25 9.36
CA ALA A 195 0.98 -10.51 10.14
C ALA A 195 0.37 -9.23 10.75
N TRP A 196 -0.49 -8.51 10.04
CA TRP A 196 -1.19 -7.32 10.54
C TRP A 196 -2.20 -7.67 11.63
N ILE A 197 -2.95 -8.76 11.47
CA ILE A 197 -3.83 -9.28 12.53
C ILE A 197 -3.01 -9.62 13.79
N THR A 198 -1.88 -10.27 13.62
CA THR A 198 -0.95 -10.59 14.72
C THR A 198 -0.38 -9.32 15.37
N LEU A 199 0.00 -8.32 14.58
CA LEU A 199 0.50 -7.03 15.08
C LEU A 199 -0.55 -6.34 15.97
N MET A 200 -1.80 -6.23 15.49
CA MET A 200 -2.88 -5.58 16.23
C MET A 200 -3.21 -6.33 17.53
N LYS A 201 -3.22 -7.65 17.50
CA LYS A 201 -3.39 -8.49 18.72
C LYS A 201 -2.22 -8.29 19.70
N ARG A 202 -0.99 -8.22 19.23
CA ARG A 202 0.22 -7.98 20.05
C ARG A 202 0.22 -6.60 20.69
N LEU A 203 -0.35 -5.60 20.03
CA LEU A 203 -0.59 -4.26 20.58
C LEU A 203 -1.73 -4.20 21.61
N GLY A 204 -2.44 -5.31 21.84
CA GLY A 204 -3.55 -5.43 22.78
C GLY A 204 -4.88 -4.89 22.27
N TYR A 205 -5.03 -4.71 20.97
CA TYR A 205 -6.26 -4.23 20.37
C TYR A 205 -7.23 -5.38 20.10
N ASN A 206 -8.28 -5.45 20.90
CA ASN A 206 -9.38 -6.42 20.78
C ASN A 206 -10.57 -5.90 19.95
N ARG A 207 -10.48 -4.66 19.45
CA ARG A 207 -11.43 -4.00 18.57
C ARG A 207 -10.69 -2.95 17.76
N TYR A 208 -10.70 -3.07 16.43
CA TYR A 208 -10.00 -2.14 15.53
C TYR A 208 -10.63 -2.12 14.14
N VAL A 209 -10.22 -1.17 13.32
CA VAL A 209 -10.54 -1.07 11.89
C VAL A 209 -9.26 -1.05 11.08
N ALA A 210 -9.36 -1.34 9.77
CA ALA A 210 -8.22 -1.29 8.87
C ALA A 210 -8.50 -0.40 7.65
N GLN A 211 -7.44 0.20 7.12
CA GLN A 211 -7.47 1.00 5.90
C GLN A 211 -6.30 0.60 5.00
N GLY A 212 -6.54 0.58 3.68
CA GLY A 212 -5.50 0.39 2.67
C GLY A 212 -5.85 1.00 1.33
N GLY A 213 -4.83 1.29 0.55
CA GLY A 213 -4.87 1.62 -0.86
C GLY A 213 -3.77 0.83 -1.57
N ASP A 214 -3.88 0.59 -2.88
CA ASP A 214 -2.91 -0.20 -3.65
C ASP A 214 -2.67 -1.60 -3.04
N TRP A 215 -1.42 -2.02 -2.79
CA TRP A 215 -1.14 -3.27 -2.05
C TRP A 215 -1.71 -3.26 -0.63
N GLY A 216 -1.78 -2.08 -0.01
CA GLY A 216 -2.45 -1.94 1.26
C GLY A 216 -3.92 -2.28 1.19
N ASP A 217 -4.60 -2.02 0.05
CA ASP A 217 -5.97 -2.47 -0.17
C ASP A 217 -6.05 -4.00 -0.22
N ALA A 218 -5.22 -4.64 -1.05
CA ALA A 218 -5.20 -6.10 -1.15
C ALA A 218 -5.00 -6.76 0.22
N VAL A 219 -4.08 -6.25 1.05
CA VAL A 219 -3.84 -6.73 2.41
C VAL A 219 -5.06 -6.48 3.30
N THR A 220 -5.65 -5.29 3.24
CA THR A 220 -6.80 -4.88 4.06
C THR A 220 -8.05 -5.69 3.71
N GLU A 221 -8.33 -5.90 2.42
CA GLU A 221 -9.43 -6.76 2.00
C GLU A 221 -9.23 -8.21 2.41
N LEU A 222 -8.02 -8.74 2.33
CA LEU A 222 -7.72 -10.10 2.81
C LEU A 222 -7.87 -10.22 4.33
N MET A 223 -7.54 -9.19 5.12
CA MET A 223 -7.93 -9.14 6.54
C MET A 223 -9.46 -9.21 6.70
N GLY A 224 -10.19 -8.50 5.84
CA GLY A 224 -11.66 -8.52 5.79
C GLY A 224 -12.25 -9.87 5.38
N VAL A 225 -11.58 -10.62 4.51
CA VAL A 225 -11.93 -12.01 4.15
C VAL A 225 -11.68 -12.97 5.32
N MET A 226 -10.55 -12.84 6.00
CA MET A 226 -10.22 -13.62 7.21
C MET A 226 -11.15 -13.29 8.37
N ALA A 227 -11.64 -12.06 8.45
CA ALA A 227 -12.65 -11.58 9.39
C ALA A 227 -12.40 -11.97 10.85
N PRO A 228 -11.22 -11.68 11.45
CA PRO A 228 -11.02 -11.92 12.87
C PRO A 228 -12.04 -11.10 13.67
N SER A 229 -12.49 -11.62 14.81
CA SER A 229 -13.56 -11.01 15.62
C SER A 229 -13.25 -9.58 16.07
N GLU A 230 -11.97 -9.24 16.18
CA GLU A 230 -11.47 -7.93 16.59
C GLU A 230 -11.56 -6.88 15.47
N LEU A 231 -11.55 -7.30 14.19
CA LEU A 231 -11.67 -6.41 13.03
C LEU A 231 -13.13 -6.07 12.74
N GLN A 232 -13.52 -4.83 13.00
CA GLN A 232 -14.93 -4.40 12.93
C GLN A 232 -15.35 -3.96 11.51
N ALA A 233 -14.45 -3.35 10.77
CA ALA A 233 -14.70 -2.86 9.41
C ALA A 233 -13.37 -2.56 8.71
N ILE A 234 -13.44 -2.44 7.38
CA ILE A 234 -12.34 -1.97 6.55
C ILE A 234 -12.74 -0.75 5.74
N HIS A 235 -11.74 0.04 5.34
CA HIS A 235 -11.88 1.11 4.36
C HIS A 235 -10.85 0.96 3.25
N THR A 236 -11.25 1.26 2.03
CA THR A 236 -10.37 1.25 0.86
C THR A 236 -10.62 2.46 -0.04
N ASN A 237 -9.56 2.93 -0.71
CA ASN A 237 -9.62 3.94 -1.76
C ASN A 237 -9.32 3.37 -3.16
N LEU A 238 -8.85 2.12 -3.25
CA LEU A 238 -8.70 1.37 -4.51
C LEU A 238 -9.34 -0.03 -4.39
N PRO A 239 -10.68 -0.13 -4.25
CA PRO A 239 -11.35 -1.36 -3.88
C PRO A 239 -11.33 -2.43 -4.99
N ALA A 240 -11.21 -3.70 -4.62
CA ALA A 240 -11.31 -4.84 -5.53
C ALA A 240 -12.78 -5.16 -5.87
N THR A 241 -13.40 -4.34 -6.74
CA THR A 241 -14.85 -4.40 -7.01
C THR A 241 -15.22 -4.79 -8.44
N VAL A 242 -14.23 -4.99 -9.31
CA VAL A 242 -14.52 -5.24 -10.74
C VAL A 242 -15.20 -6.60 -10.91
N PRO A 243 -16.38 -6.65 -11.55
CA PRO A 243 -17.10 -7.90 -11.83
C PRO A 243 -16.27 -8.86 -12.71
N ASP A 244 -16.42 -10.16 -12.51
CA ASP A 244 -15.65 -11.18 -13.24
C ASP A 244 -15.85 -11.11 -14.76
N GLU A 245 -17.06 -10.80 -15.23
CA GLU A 245 -17.37 -10.62 -16.65
C GLU A 245 -16.64 -9.40 -17.26
N ILE A 246 -16.45 -8.35 -16.47
CA ILE A 246 -15.69 -7.14 -16.87
C ILE A 246 -14.20 -7.45 -16.92
N LEU A 247 -13.65 -8.10 -15.88
CA LEU A 247 -12.26 -8.54 -15.88
C LEU A 247 -11.96 -9.50 -17.04
N GLY A 248 -12.84 -10.45 -17.30
CA GLY A 248 -12.70 -11.38 -18.41
C GLY A 248 -12.62 -10.67 -19.77
N ALA A 249 -13.47 -9.67 -19.99
CA ALA A 249 -13.46 -8.88 -21.21
C ALA A 249 -12.18 -8.03 -21.35
N LEU A 250 -11.69 -7.43 -20.26
CA LEU A 250 -10.41 -6.69 -20.22
C LEU A 250 -9.21 -7.59 -20.57
N TRP A 251 -9.10 -8.76 -19.93
CA TRP A 251 -8.02 -9.72 -20.17
C TRP A 251 -8.00 -10.29 -21.58
N THR A 252 -9.17 -10.43 -22.21
CA THR A 252 -9.30 -10.96 -23.57
C THR A 252 -9.37 -9.84 -24.64
N HIS A 253 -9.11 -8.59 -24.23
CA HIS A 253 -9.14 -7.40 -25.10
C HIS A 253 -10.45 -7.22 -25.89
N GLN A 254 -11.56 -7.63 -25.27
CA GLN A 254 -12.90 -7.42 -25.84
C GLN A 254 -13.31 -5.93 -25.70
N PRO A 255 -14.23 -5.44 -26.53
CA PRO A 255 -14.79 -4.10 -26.35
C PRO A 255 -15.59 -4.00 -25.05
N ALA A 256 -15.78 -2.76 -24.56
CA ALA A 256 -16.62 -2.50 -23.40
C ALA A 256 -18.04 -3.05 -23.63
N PRO A 257 -18.62 -3.76 -22.64
CA PRO A 257 -20.02 -4.18 -22.72
C PRO A 257 -20.95 -2.98 -22.95
N ALA A 258 -21.91 -3.12 -23.87
CA ALA A 258 -22.84 -2.05 -24.20
C ALA A 258 -23.84 -1.71 -23.07
N THR A 259 -23.91 -2.55 -22.04
CA THR A 259 -24.80 -2.41 -20.88
C THR A 259 -24.25 -1.56 -19.75
N LEU A 260 -22.99 -1.08 -19.85
CA LEU A 260 -22.37 -0.28 -18.82
C LEU A 260 -23.07 1.07 -18.68
N SER A 261 -23.34 1.47 -17.44
CA SER A 261 -23.74 2.84 -17.10
C SER A 261 -22.57 3.82 -17.39
N PRO A 262 -22.83 5.13 -17.45
CA PRO A 262 -21.77 6.12 -17.67
C PRO A 262 -20.61 6.01 -16.66
N ASP A 263 -20.90 5.74 -15.39
CA ASP A 263 -19.88 5.59 -14.34
C ASP A 263 -19.08 4.31 -14.52
N GLU A 264 -19.73 3.21 -14.83
CA GLU A 264 -19.08 1.92 -15.13
C GLU A 264 -18.24 2.01 -16.41
N LYS A 265 -18.70 2.74 -17.42
CA LYS A 265 -17.93 2.99 -18.64
C LYS A 265 -16.68 3.81 -18.36
N LYS A 266 -16.79 4.83 -17.51
CA LYS A 266 -15.60 5.60 -17.07
C LYS A 266 -14.59 4.69 -16.37
N ALA A 267 -15.04 3.86 -15.42
CA ALA A 267 -14.18 2.91 -14.72
C ALA A 267 -13.56 1.89 -15.69
N TRP A 268 -14.33 1.37 -16.64
CA TRP A 268 -13.82 0.52 -17.71
C TRP A 268 -12.70 1.20 -18.48
N ASP A 269 -12.88 2.43 -18.95
CA ASP A 269 -11.90 3.15 -19.75
C ASP A 269 -10.59 3.38 -18.98
N GLN A 270 -10.69 3.66 -17.68
CA GLN A 270 -9.51 3.81 -16.80
C GLN A 270 -8.77 2.49 -16.64
N ILE A 271 -9.47 1.38 -16.36
CA ILE A 271 -8.84 0.07 -16.17
C ILE A 271 -8.27 -0.45 -17.50
N ASP A 272 -8.98 -0.28 -18.62
CA ASP A 272 -8.51 -0.67 -19.95
C ASP A 272 -7.23 0.07 -20.34
N PHE A 273 -7.15 1.36 -20.04
CA PHE A 273 -5.92 2.14 -20.18
C PHE A 273 -4.79 1.58 -19.30
N PHE A 274 -5.09 1.29 -18.02
CA PHE A 274 -4.11 0.73 -17.09
C PHE A 274 -3.56 -0.61 -17.59
N PHE A 275 -4.42 -1.54 -18.00
CA PHE A 275 -3.99 -2.84 -18.54
C PHE A 275 -3.19 -2.71 -19.84
N LYS A 276 -3.51 -1.74 -20.69
CA LYS A 276 -2.83 -1.57 -21.99
C LYS A 276 -1.55 -0.75 -21.92
N LYS A 277 -1.46 0.20 -20.99
CA LYS A 277 -0.40 1.23 -20.98
C LYS A 277 0.24 1.46 -19.61
N GLY A 278 -0.46 1.21 -18.51
CA GLY A 278 0.01 1.49 -17.16
C GLY A 278 0.68 0.31 -16.45
N LEU A 279 0.51 -0.94 -16.92
CA LEU A 279 0.86 -2.14 -16.16
C LEU A 279 2.32 -2.61 -16.37
N ALA A 280 3.12 -1.92 -17.19
CA ALA A 280 4.46 -2.42 -17.59
C ALA A 280 5.40 -2.65 -16.40
N TYR A 281 5.44 -1.74 -15.43
CA TYR A 281 6.25 -1.89 -14.21
C TYR A 281 5.83 -3.13 -13.39
N ALA A 282 4.53 -3.33 -13.22
CA ALA A 282 3.99 -4.47 -12.47
C ALA A 282 4.26 -5.80 -13.17
N GLN A 283 4.20 -5.85 -14.51
CA GLN A 283 4.56 -7.03 -15.29
C GLN A 283 6.05 -7.38 -15.15
N GLN A 284 6.93 -6.39 -15.19
CA GLN A 284 8.37 -6.58 -14.98
C GLN A 284 8.65 -7.09 -13.56
N MET A 285 8.06 -6.43 -12.55
CA MET A 285 8.22 -6.81 -11.14
C MET A 285 7.57 -8.15 -10.83
N GLY A 286 6.42 -8.46 -11.43
CA GLY A 286 5.72 -9.74 -11.26
C GLY A 286 6.40 -10.93 -11.93
N SER A 287 7.23 -10.69 -12.94
CA SER A 287 7.90 -11.79 -13.68
C SER A 287 9.37 -11.93 -13.32
N ARG A 288 10.13 -10.86 -13.22
CA ARG A 288 11.60 -10.86 -13.06
C ARG A 288 12.11 -9.68 -12.21
N PRO A 289 11.70 -9.52 -10.93
CA PRO A 289 12.08 -8.40 -10.09
C PRO A 289 13.60 -8.28 -9.91
N GLN A 290 14.31 -9.40 -9.81
CA GLN A 290 15.75 -9.42 -9.60
C GLN A 290 16.54 -8.82 -10.79
N THR A 291 15.95 -8.70 -11.98
CA THR A 291 16.62 -8.08 -13.14
C THR A 291 16.77 -6.56 -13.00
N LEU A 292 16.10 -5.94 -12.05
CA LEU A 292 16.03 -4.49 -11.84
C LEU A 292 17.28 -3.91 -11.11
N TYR A 293 18.48 -4.48 -11.30
CA TYR A 293 19.73 -3.99 -10.69
C TYR A 293 19.97 -2.50 -10.91
N GLY A 294 19.55 -1.97 -12.05
CA GLY A 294 19.76 -0.56 -12.39
C GLY A 294 19.04 0.42 -11.48
N ILE A 295 17.86 0.03 -10.91
CA ILE A 295 17.14 0.89 -9.97
C ILE A 295 17.70 0.79 -8.54
N GLU A 296 18.45 -0.25 -8.23
CA GLU A 296 19.18 -0.40 -6.94
C GLU A 296 20.51 0.35 -6.98
N ASP A 297 21.09 0.58 -8.16
CA ASP A 297 22.42 1.22 -8.32
C ASP A 297 22.35 2.70 -8.77
N SER A 298 21.23 3.15 -9.32
CA SER A 298 21.04 4.54 -9.81
C SER A 298 19.89 5.22 -9.08
N PRO A 299 20.15 6.30 -8.28
CA PRO A 299 19.07 7.08 -7.68
C PRO A 299 18.09 7.64 -8.72
N ILE A 300 18.63 8.08 -9.87
CA ILE A 300 17.80 8.63 -10.95
C ILE A 300 17.03 7.52 -11.69
N GLY A 301 17.62 6.34 -11.84
CA GLY A 301 16.92 5.16 -12.35
C GLY A 301 15.77 4.76 -11.44
N LEU A 302 16.00 4.74 -10.14
CA LEU A 302 14.95 4.49 -9.12
C LEU A 302 13.86 5.55 -9.18
N ALA A 303 14.22 6.83 -9.20
CA ALA A 303 13.25 7.92 -9.29
C ALA A 303 12.38 7.79 -10.54
N ALA A 304 12.97 7.57 -11.71
CA ALA A 304 12.23 7.38 -12.96
C ALA A 304 11.27 6.18 -12.87
N TRP A 305 11.72 5.06 -12.27
CA TRP A 305 10.91 3.86 -12.11
C TRP A 305 9.70 4.10 -11.18
N ILE A 306 9.89 4.76 -10.05
CA ILE A 306 8.84 5.12 -9.09
C ILE A 306 7.81 6.08 -9.72
N LEU A 307 8.28 7.08 -10.46
CA LEU A 307 7.43 8.10 -11.07
C LEU A 307 6.54 7.58 -12.20
N ASP A 308 6.91 6.46 -12.82
CA ASP A 308 6.14 5.85 -13.92
C ASP A 308 5.03 4.90 -13.45
N HIS A 309 4.62 5.01 -12.19
CA HIS A 309 3.57 4.16 -11.61
C HIS A 309 2.21 4.36 -12.30
N ASP A 310 1.72 5.59 -12.37
CA ASP A 310 0.48 5.93 -13.06
C ASP A 310 0.54 7.35 -13.66
N ALA A 311 -0.18 7.52 -14.75
CA ALA A 311 -0.13 8.76 -15.53
C ALA A 311 -0.60 9.99 -14.74
N ARG A 312 -1.59 9.85 -13.84
CA ARG A 312 -2.15 10.98 -13.09
C ARG A 312 -1.22 11.44 -11.99
N SER A 313 -0.65 10.50 -11.24
CA SER A 313 0.38 10.82 -10.24
C SER A 313 1.61 11.44 -10.90
N TYR A 314 2.06 10.88 -12.05
CA TYR A 314 3.16 11.47 -12.79
C TYR A 314 2.88 12.91 -13.25
N GLU A 315 1.68 13.19 -13.81
CA GLU A 315 1.28 14.55 -14.21
C GLU A 315 1.31 15.53 -13.04
N LEU A 316 0.79 15.14 -11.86
CA LEU A 316 0.85 15.95 -10.64
C LEU A 316 2.29 16.23 -10.22
N ILE A 317 3.14 15.20 -10.21
CA ILE A 317 4.55 15.32 -9.84
C ILE A 317 5.30 16.22 -10.83
N ALA A 318 5.08 16.05 -12.14
CA ALA A 318 5.71 16.87 -13.17
C ALA A 318 5.34 18.36 -12.98
N ARG A 319 4.07 18.67 -12.71
CA ARG A 319 3.61 20.04 -12.41
C ARG A 319 4.25 20.59 -11.13
N THR A 320 4.47 19.74 -10.11
CA THR A 320 5.16 20.13 -8.87
C THR A 320 6.60 20.54 -9.15
N PHE A 321 7.31 19.82 -10.02
CA PHE A 321 8.66 20.20 -10.48
C PHE A 321 8.67 21.39 -11.47
N ASP A 322 7.51 21.79 -11.99
CA ASP A 322 7.28 23.04 -12.72
C ASP A 322 6.80 24.19 -11.79
N ASP A 323 7.04 24.05 -10.48
CA ASP A 323 6.71 25.03 -9.44
C ASP A 323 5.20 25.29 -9.25
N LYS A 324 4.34 24.35 -9.69
CA LYS A 324 2.92 24.39 -9.36
C LYS A 324 2.70 23.86 -7.92
N LYS A 325 1.86 24.55 -7.18
CA LYS A 325 1.53 24.16 -5.79
C LYS A 325 0.20 23.39 -5.78
N GLU A 326 0.29 22.08 -5.96
CA GLU A 326 -0.87 21.21 -6.06
C GLU A 326 -0.65 19.95 -5.19
N GLY A 327 -1.17 19.95 -3.95
CA GLY A 327 -1.21 18.78 -3.07
C GLY A 327 0.13 18.28 -2.54
N LEU A 328 1.14 18.06 -3.41
CA LEU A 328 2.48 17.60 -3.06
C LEU A 328 3.53 18.71 -3.21
N SER A 329 4.53 18.70 -2.34
CA SER A 329 5.76 19.47 -2.48
C SER A 329 6.85 18.61 -3.12
N LYS A 330 7.93 19.27 -3.60
CA LYS A 330 9.13 18.57 -4.08
C LYS A 330 9.77 17.71 -2.97
N ASP A 331 9.77 18.22 -1.73
CA ASP A 331 10.28 17.47 -0.58
C ASP A 331 9.43 16.23 -0.32
N ASP A 332 8.10 16.32 -0.32
CA ASP A 332 7.23 15.13 -0.18
C ASP A 332 7.64 14.00 -1.14
N ILE A 333 7.77 14.32 -2.42
CA ILE A 333 8.11 13.35 -3.46
C ILE A 333 9.49 12.74 -3.22
N LEU A 334 10.48 13.58 -2.89
CA LEU A 334 11.85 13.14 -2.64
C LEU A 334 12.02 12.41 -1.32
N ASP A 335 11.21 12.71 -0.29
CA ASP A 335 11.20 11.97 0.97
C ASP A 335 10.94 10.48 0.73
N ASN A 336 9.94 10.18 -0.09
CA ASN A 336 9.60 8.79 -0.41
C ASN A 336 10.67 8.12 -1.28
N ILE A 337 11.13 8.77 -2.36
CA ILE A 337 12.17 8.23 -3.23
C ILE A 337 13.49 8.01 -2.46
N THR A 338 13.86 8.98 -1.62
CA THR A 338 15.08 8.89 -0.79
C THR A 338 14.98 7.78 0.24
N LEU A 339 13.80 7.54 0.83
CA LEU A 339 13.59 6.39 1.72
C LEU A 339 13.91 5.07 1.00
N TYR A 340 13.33 4.84 -0.18
CA TYR A 340 13.63 3.63 -0.97
C TYR A 340 15.12 3.48 -1.27
N TRP A 341 15.80 4.59 -1.61
CA TRP A 341 17.23 4.58 -1.86
C TRP A 341 18.04 4.22 -0.64
N LEU A 342 17.83 4.92 0.46
CA LEU A 342 18.62 4.74 1.69
C LEU A 342 18.39 3.37 2.34
N THR A 343 17.19 2.82 2.25
CA THR A 343 16.86 1.50 2.79
C THR A 343 17.18 0.36 1.81
N LYS A 344 17.58 0.68 0.57
CA LYS A 344 17.88 -0.30 -0.49
C LYS A 344 16.72 -1.25 -0.75
N THR A 345 15.50 -0.71 -0.80
CA THR A 345 14.27 -1.50 -0.89
C THR A 345 13.63 -1.48 -2.28
N ALA A 346 14.34 -1.03 -3.31
CA ALA A 346 13.84 -1.01 -4.67
C ALA A 346 13.47 -2.41 -5.18
N ILE A 347 14.39 -3.37 -5.10
CA ILE A 347 14.16 -4.75 -5.57
C ILE A 347 13.34 -5.55 -4.56
N SER A 348 13.58 -5.40 -3.24
CA SER A 348 12.82 -6.16 -2.24
C SER A 348 11.32 -5.82 -2.26
N SER A 349 10.97 -4.55 -2.46
CA SER A 349 9.58 -4.14 -2.63
C SER A 349 8.95 -4.68 -3.93
N ALA A 350 9.72 -4.73 -5.00
CA ALA A 350 9.28 -5.29 -6.28
C ALA A 350 8.91 -6.78 -6.18
N ARG A 351 9.53 -7.52 -5.26
CA ARG A 351 9.23 -8.95 -5.04
C ARG A 351 7.79 -9.20 -4.58
N LEU A 352 7.12 -8.23 -3.97
CA LEU A 352 5.70 -8.35 -3.61
C LEU A 352 4.84 -8.65 -4.85
N TYR A 353 5.14 -8.05 -6.00
CA TYR A 353 4.46 -8.35 -7.26
C TYR A 353 4.71 -9.78 -7.73
N TRP A 354 5.91 -10.31 -7.55
CA TRP A 354 6.26 -11.70 -7.90
C TRP A 354 5.60 -12.71 -6.95
N GLU A 355 5.51 -12.41 -5.68
CA GLU A 355 4.87 -13.24 -4.66
C GLU A 355 3.34 -13.25 -4.80
N ASN A 356 2.76 -12.21 -5.40
CA ASN A 356 1.33 -12.02 -5.45
C ASN A 356 0.59 -13.14 -6.20
N LYS A 357 -0.47 -13.64 -5.59
CA LYS A 357 -1.39 -14.63 -6.17
C LYS A 357 -2.81 -14.11 -6.34
N VAL A 358 -3.04 -12.86 -5.97
CA VAL A 358 -4.35 -12.21 -6.08
C VAL A 358 -4.48 -11.56 -7.46
N VAL A 359 -5.62 -11.72 -8.10
CA VAL A 359 -5.91 -11.03 -9.37
C VAL A 359 -6.31 -9.59 -9.08
N PHE A 360 -5.63 -8.62 -9.70
CA PHE A 360 -5.90 -7.21 -9.51
C PHE A 360 -7.37 -6.87 -9.76
N PHE A 361 -7.93 -6.10 -8.84
CA PHE A 361 -9.31 -5.58 -8.85
C PHE A 361 -10.42 -6.63 -8.77
N LYS A 362 -10.07 -7.93 -8.72
CA LYS A 362 -11.05 -9.02 -8.59
C LYS A 362 -11.68 -9.01 -7.20
N GLN A 363 -13.00 -9.14 -7.13
CA GLN A 363 -13.75 -9.26 -5.89
C GLN A 363 -13.26 -10.44 -5.03
N LEU A 364 -12.92 -10.17 -3.77
CA LEU A 364 -12.35 -11.17 -2.85
C LEU A 364 -13.38 -11.81 -1.91
N GLY A 365 -14.63 -11.31 -1.89
CA GLY A 365 -15.71 -11.86 -1.08
C GLY A 365 -15.68 -11.42 0.39
N VAL A 366 -15.30 -10.18 0.66
CA VAL A 366 -15.31 -9.58 2.00
C VAL A 366 -16.72 -9.57 2.58
N LYS A 367 -16.90 -10.08 3.81
CA LYS A 367 -18.22 -10.24 4.46
C LYS A 367 -18.43 -9.32 5.67
N ILE A 368 -17.38 -8.65 6.14
CA ILE A 368 -17.47 -7.65 7.21
C ILE A 368 -17.89 -6.29 6.62
N PRO A 369 -18.22 -5.29 7.46
CA PRO A 369 -18.53 -3.94 6.97
C PRO A 369 -17.36 -3.33 6.19
N VAL A 370 -17.67 -2.71 5.03
CA VAL A 370 -16.70 -2.06 4.14
C VAL A 370 -17.10 -0.62 3.88
N ALA A 371 -16.13 0.27 3.90
CA ALA A 371 -16.25 1.66 3.48
C ALA A 371 -15.38 1.90 2.25
N VAL A 372 -15.86 2.72 1.31
CA VAL A 372 -15.16 3.05 0.06
C VAL A 372 -15.14 4.56 -0.15
N SER A 373 -13.96 5.12 -0.41
CA SER A 373 -13.78 6.49 -0.89
C SER A 373 -13.19 6.46 -2.30
N ALA A 374 -14.01 6.71 -3.33
CA ALA A 374 -13.62 6.59 -4.73
C ALA A 374 -13.09 7.93 -5.27
N PHE A 375 -11.76 8.04 -5.39
CA PHE A 375 -11.07 9.22 -5.91
C PHE A 375 -11.06 9.23 -7.45
N PRO A 376 -11.19 10.41 -8.11
CA PRO A 376 -11.36 10.49 -9.56
C PRO A 376 -10.13 10.14 -10.38
N ASP A 377 -8.93 10.41 -9.84
CA ASP A 377 -7.62 10.20 -10.48
C ASP A 377 -6.88 8.95 -9.93
N GLU A 378 -7.61 8.06 -9.25
CA GLU A 378 -7.14 6.71 -8.92
C GLU A 378 -7.00 5.86 -10.21
N ILE A 379 -6.31 4.73 -10.17
CA ILE A 379 -6.20 3.77 -11.29
C ILE A 379 -7.58 3.54 -11.92
N TYR A 380 -8.61 3.43 -11.08
CA TYR A 380 -9.99 3.57 -11.51
C TYR A 380 -10.87 4.12 -10.38
N GLN A 381 -11.79 4.98 -10.72
CA GLN A 381 -12.82 5.44 -9.81
C GLN A 381 -13.95 4.40 -9.73
N ALA A 382 -13.91 3.56 -8.68
CA ALA A 382 -14.85 2.44 -8.53
C ALA A 382 -16.31 2.92 -8.53
N PRO A 383 -17.18 2.43 -9.45
CA PRO A 383 -18.60 2.77 -9.45
C PRO A 383 -19.32 2.21 -8.22
N LYS A 384 -20.32 2.94 -7.73
CA LYS A 384 -21.14 2.49 -6.60
C LYS A 384 -21.79 1.15 -6.84
N SER A 385 -22.29 0.92 -8.06
CA SER A 385 -22.93 -0.34 -8.48
C SER A 385 -22.01 -1.56 -8.34
N TRP A 386 -20.69 -1.38 -8.61
CA TRP A 386 -19.73 -2.46 -8.43
C TRP A 386 -19.38 -2.66 -6.95
N ALA A 387 -19.24 -1.56 -6.20
CA ALA A 387 -18.98 -1.65 -4.76
C ALA A 387 -20.14 -2.32 -3.99
N GLU A 388 -21.41 -2.00 -4.34
CA GLU A 388 -22.59 -2.64 -3.75
C GLU A 388 -22.69 -4.14 -4.05
N LYS A 389 -22.21 -4.57 -5.25
CA LYS A 389 -22.14 -6.01 -5.59
C LYS A 389 -21.03 -6.73 -4.85
N ALA A 390 -19.86 -6.09 -4.74
CA ALA A 390 -18.66 -6.69 -4.11
C ALA A 390 -18.79 -6.78 -2.59
N TYR A 391 -19.42 -5.80 -1.97
CA TYR A 391 -19.48 -5.67 -0.51
C TYR A 391 -20.92 -5.70 0.01
N PRO A 392 -21.43 -6.87 0.43
CA PRO A 392 -22.80 -7.02 0.94
C PRO A 392 -23.09 -6.13 2.18
N LYS A 393 -22.05 -5.70 2.90
CA LYS A 393 -22.16 -4.79 4.04
C LYS A 393 -21.42 -3.47 3.76
N LEU A 394 -21.72 -2.83 2.64
CA LEU A 394 -21.20 -1.51 2.32
C LEU A 394 -21.83 -0.48 3.26
N ILE A 395 -21.01 0.08 4.19
CA ILE A 395 -21.47 1.02 5.21
C ILE A 395 -21.23 2.48 4.86
N HIS A 396 -20.33 2.73 3.92
CA HIS A 396 -20.01 4.06 3.41
C HIS A 396 -19.54 3.95 1.97
N TYR A 397 -20.00 4.83 1.13
CA TYR A 397 -19.48 5.03 -0.22
C TYR A 397 -19.53 6.54 -0.52
N ASN A 398 -18.39 7.10 -0.85
CA ASN A 398 -18.31 8.47 -1.32
C ASN A 398 -17.50 8.55 -2.61
N ARG A 399 -18.05 9.25 -3.60
CA ARG A 399 -17.37 9.59 -4.85
C ARG A 399 -16.80 10.99 -4.73
N LEU A 400 -15.50 11.09 -4.77
CA LEU A 400 -14.78 12.34 -4.56
C LEU A 400 -14.57 13.06 -5.92
N GLU A 401 -14.40 14.39 -5.84
CA GLU A 401 -14.20 15.25 -7.00
C GLU A 401 -12.72 15.56 -7.29
N VAL A 402 -11.83 15.32 -6.30
CA VAL A 402 -10.40 15.58 -6.39
C VAL A 402 -9.61 14.52 -5.65
N GLY A 403 -8.38 14.29 -6.10
CA GLY A 403 -7.45 13.32 -5.51
C GLY A 403 -7.29 12.07 -6.37
N GLY A 404 -6.15 11.43 -6.22
CA GLY A 404 -5.74 10.27 -7.00
C GLY A 404 -5.24 9.13 -6.12
N HIS A 405 -4.28 8.41 -6.65
CA HIS A 405 -3.74 7.19 -6.06
C HIS A 405 -3.17 7.41 -4.65
N PHE A 406 -2.45 8.49 -4.45
CA PHE A 406 -1.86 8.85 -3.17
C PHE A 406 -2.72 9.84 -2.37
N ALA A 407 -4.03 9.60 -2.29
CA ALA A 407 -4.99 10.51 -1.69
C ALA A 407 -4.67 10.92 -0.25
N ALA A 408 -4.13 10.00 0.57
CA ALA A 408 -3.68 10.31 1.93
C ALA A 408 -2.54 11.34 1.96
N TRP A 409 -1.75 11.41 0.91
CA TRP A 409 -0.60 12.29 0.78
C TRP A 409 -0.93 13.64 0.13
N GLU A 410 -1.61 13.58 -1.02
CA GLU A 410 -1.94 14.75 -1.84
C GLU A 410 -3.18 15.50 -1.36
N GLN A 411 -4.18 14.79 -0.80
CA GLN A 411 -5.47 15.32 -0.31
C GLN A 411 -5.72 14.94 1.15
N HIS A 412 -4.68 15.01 2.01
CA HIS A 412 -4.71 14.51 3.39
C HIS A 412 -5.89 15.02 4.22
N ARG A 413 -6.34 16.28 4.03
CA ARG A 413 -7.50 16.84 4.75
C ARG A 413 -8.80 16.16 4.33
N LEU A 414 -9.00 15.97 3.03
CA LEU A 414 -10.16 15.28 2.48
C LEU A 414 -10.15 13.82 2.90
N PHE A 415 -9.01 13.15 2.74
CA PHE A 415 -8.83 11.76 3.14
C PHE A 415 -9.14 11.54 4.63
N THR A 416 -8.64 12.41 5.51
CA THR A 416 -8.92 12.32 6.95
C THR A 416 -10.41 12.50 7.26
N LYS A 417 -11.10 13.41 6.56
CA LYS A 417 -12.56 13.59 6.68
C LYS A 417 -13.30 12.32 6.25
N GLU A 418 -12.88 11.68 5.17
CA GLU A 418 -13.42 10.40 4.71
C GLU A 418 -13.23 9.30 5.75
N MET A 419 -12.03 9.16 6.35
CA MET A 419 -11.78 8.18 7.41
C MET A 419 -12.72 8.34 8.60
N ARG A 420 -12.95 9.58 9.03
CA ARG A 420 -13.88 9.87 10.13
C ARG A 420 -15.32 9.50 9.76
N ALA A 421 -15.74 9.84 8.54
CA ALA A 421 -17.09 9.53 8.04
C ALA A 421 -17.31 8.03 7.86
N ALA A 422 -16.33 7.34 7.27
CA ALA A 422 -16.35 5.91 6.97
C ALA A 422 -16.62 5.03 8.20
N PHE A 423 -16.03 5.38 9.33
CA PHE A 423 -16.12 4.58 10.54
C PHE A 423 -17.07 5.14 11.62
N ARG A 424 -17.88 6.15 11.27
CA ARG A 424 -18.82 6.77 12.23
C ARG A 424 -19.83 5.78 12.80
N SER A 425 -20.33 4.84 12.01
CA SER A 425 -21.28 3.82 12.43
C SER A 425 -20.67 2.66 13.22
N ILE A 426 -19.32 2.59 13.26
CA ILE A 426 -18.57 1.51 13.91
C ILE A 426 -18.13 1.89 15.33
N ARG A 427 -18.21 3.16 15.72
CA ARG A 427 -17.74 3.69 17.01
C ARG A 427 -18.63 3.34 18.19
#